data_208f8b278c8ac060761f991a01d8691f
#
_entry.id   208f8b278c8ac060761f991a01d8691f
#
_cell.length_a   1.000
_cell.length_b   1.000
_cell.length_c   1.000
_cell.angle_alpha   90.00
_cell.angle_beta   90.00
_cell.angle_gamma   90.00
#
_symmetry.space_group_name_H-M   'P 1'
#
loop_
_entity.id
_entity.type
_entity.pdbx_description
1 polymer ?
#
loop_
_entity_poly.entity_id
_entity_poly.type
_entity_poly.pdbx_seq_one_letter_code
_entity_poly.pdbx_strand_id
1 'polypeptide(L)'
;NTVIKQQLTSENYKPFVEEIEKYFSQSDVVLQDDRNTIKEVEFNNEIFVVKSYKVPSTINSFIYTYLKKSKTWRAYEYGLKIPQFTPKVIARIENFNPRLTTSYLICEKFNADFNMQTPLFKQHPDKIYILKQFAQFVFELHGNNIIHHDLSPGNVLIKKNKLGYQFQIID
;
A
#
# COMPACT_ATOMS: atom_id res chain seq x y z
N ASN A 1 -18.90 1.59 -22.94
CA ASN A 1 -19.29 0.80 -21.76
C ASN A 1 -18.15 0.79 -20.77
N THR A 2 -18.42 1.20 -19.54
CA THR A 2 -17.45 1.13 -18.44
C THR A 2 -17.33 -0.32 -17.98
N VAL A 3 -16.09 -0.80 -17.86
CA VAL A 3 -15.78 -2.14 -17.32
C VAL A 3 -15.05 -1.95 -15.99
N ILE A 4 -15.54 -2.59 -14.94
CA ILE A 4 -14.93 -2.58 -13.61
C ILE A 4 -14.29 -3.96 -13.40
N LYS A 5 -12.99 -3.95 -13.07
CA LYS A 5 -12.26 -5.14 -12.61
C LYS A 5 -11.92 -4.97 -11.15
N GLN A 6 -12.46 -5.84 -10.30
CA GLN A 6 -12.21 -5.80 -8.86
C GLN A 6 -11.83 -7.18 -8.33
N GLN A 7 -11.01 -7.19 -7.30
CA GLN A 7 -10.71 -8.36 -6.47
C GLN A 7 -10.70 -7.93 -5.02
N LEU A 8 -11.29 -8.73 -4.15
CA LEU A 8 -11.37 -8.47 -2.71
C LEU A 8 -11.07 -9.75 -1.93
N THR A 9 -10.54 -9.60 -0.73
CA THR A 9 -10.17 -10.72 0.13
C THR A 9 -11.34 -11.25 0.95
N SER A 10 -12.43 -10.48 1.06
CA SER A 10 -13.67 -10.87 1.76
C SER A 10 -14.87 -10.12 1.21
N GLU A 11 -16.00 -10.80 1.07
CA GLU A 11 -17.29 -10.21 0.65
C GLU A 11 -17.79 -9.11 1.60
N ASN A 12 -17.34 -9.09 2.85
CA ASN A 12 -17.69 -8.05 3.82
C ASN A 12 -17.26 -6.65 3.38
N TYR A 13 -16.22 -6.55 2.54
CA TYR A 13 -15.73 -5.28 2.00
C TYR A 13 -16.40 -4.85 0.70
N LYS A 14 -17.32 -5.66 0.17
CA LYS A 14 -17.98 -5.37 -1.11
C LYS A 14 -18.66 -4.01 -1.18
N PRO A 15 -19.47 -3.57 -0.19
CA PRO A 15 -20.08 -2.24 -0.22
C PRO A 15 -19.04 -1.10 -0.23
N PHE A 16 -17.93 -1.29 0.49
CA PHE A 16 -16.82 -0.32 0.51
C PHE A 16 -16.13 -0.24 -0.85
N VAL A 17 -15.86 -1.37 -1.45
CA VAL A 17 -15.18 -1.48 -2.75
C VAL A 17 -16.04 -0.91 -3.89
N GLU A 18 -17.34 -1.17 -3.88
CA GLU A 18 -18.27 -0.67 -4.89
C GLU A 18 -18.43 0.86 -4.85
N GLU A 19 -18.32 1.47 -3.67
CA GLU A 19 -18.43 2.92 -3.48
C GLU A 19 -17.07 3.61 -3.21
N ILE A 20 -15.94 2.99 -3.56
CA ILE A 20 -14.62 3.48 -3.18
C ILE A 20 -14.34 4.92 -3.61
N GLU A 21 -14.80 5.33 -4.78
CA GLU A 21 -14.60 6.70 -5.28
C GLU A 21 -15.28 7.74 -4.37
N LYS A 22 -16.47 7.41 -3.86
CA LYS A 22 -17.21 8.25 -2.92
C LYS A 22 -16.45 8.36 -1.59
N TYR A 23 -16.11 7.23 -0.98
CA TYR A 23 -15.37 7.21 0.29
C TYR A 23 -14.02 7.93 0.16
N PHE A 24 -13.29 7.68 -0.92
CA PHE A 24 -12.01 8.33 -1.18
C PHE A 24 -12.14 9.85 -1.37
N SER A 25 -13.18 10.32 -2.07
CA SER A 25 -13.41 11.75 -2.27
C SER A 25 -13.81 12.46 -0.98
N GLN A 26 -14.56 11.81 -0.11
CA GLN A 26 -15.04 12.36 1.16
C GLN A 26 -13.96 12.38 2.26
N SER A 27 -12.89 11.63 2.12
CA SER A 27 -11.80 11.65 3.11
C SER A 27 -10.91 12.88 2.94
N ASP A 28 -10.69 13.61 4.06
CA ASP A 28 -9.79 14.76 4.14
C ASP A 28 -8.38 14.37 4.65
N VAL A 29 -8.19 13.13 5.10
CA VAL A 29 -6.91 12.66 5.65
C VAL A 29 -5.99 12.19 4.54
N VAL A 30 -5.24 13.14 3.99
CA VAL A 30 -4.26 12.89 2.91
C VAL A 30 -2.90 12.55 3.50
N LEU A 31 -2.40 11.36 3.21
CA LEU A 31 -1.05 10.90 3.62
C LEU A 31 0.02 11.31 2.61
N GLN A 32 -0.32 11.31 1.33
CA GLN A 32 0.57 11.68 0.23
C GLN A 32 -0.25 12.12 -0.99
N ASP A 33 0.23 13.14 -1.70
CA ASP A 33 -0.37 13.62 -2.95
C ASP A 33 0.70 14.09 -3.95
N ASP A 34 1.51 13.15 -4.42
CA ASP A 34 2.56 13.39 -5.43
C ASP A 34 2.23 12.67 -6.75
N ARG A 35 2.96 11.54 -6.98
CA ARG A 35 2.76 10.64 -8.13
C ARG A 35 1.48 9.82 -8.00
N ASN A 36 1.05 9.55 -6.78
CA ASN A 36 -0.19 8.88 -6.43
C ASN A 36 -0.80 9.63 -5.26
N THR A 37 -2.12 9.54 -5.11
CA THR A 37 -2.81 10.09 -3.94
C THR A 37 -3.09 8.96 -2.96
N ILE A 38 -2.64 9.10 -1.71
CA ILE A 38 -2.84 8.13 -0.64
C ILE A 38 -3.63 8.81 0.46
N LYS A 39 -4.75 8.19 0.85
CA LYS A 39 -5.61 8.70 1.91
C LYS A 39 -5.92 7.63 2.95
N GLU A 40 -6.17 8.06 4.19
CA GLU A 40 -6.88 7.23 5.16
C GLU A 40 -8.37 7.35 4.92
N VAL A 41 -9.05 6.22 4.85
CA VAL A 41 -10.49 6.15 4.59
C VAL A 41 -11.13 5.28 5.65
N GLU A 42 -12.19 5.79 6.28
CA GLU A 42 -12.94 5.06 7.29
C GLU A 42 -14.11 4.31 6.67
N PHE A 43 -14.27 3.05 7.06
CA PHE A 43 -15.43 2.22 6.74
C PHE A 43 -15.74 1.29 7.92
N ASN A 44 -16.98 1.29 8.40
CA ASN A 44 -17.45 0.49 9.53
C ASN A 44 -16.57 0.61 10.80
N ASN A 45 -16.15 1.83 11.16
CA ASN A 45 -15.25 2.16 12.29
C ASN A 45 -13.83 1.56 12.17
N GLU A 46 -13.46 1.10 10.99
CA GLU A 46 -12.09 0.67 10.67
C GLU A 46 -11.45 1.67 9.71
N ILE A 47 -10.14 1.90 9.88
CA ILE A 47 -9.39 2.82 9.00
C ILE A 47 -8.57 2.00 8.01
N PHE A 48 -8.74 2.33 6.74
CA PHE A 48 -8.01 1.75 5.62
C PHE A 48 -7.08 2.78 4.99
N VAL A 49 -6.00 2.32 4.41
CA VAL A 49 -5.15 3.14 3.53
C VAL A 49 -5.52 2.82 2.09
N VAL A 50 -6.00 3.85 1.39
CA VAL A 50 -6.42 3.75 -0.01
C VAL A 50 -5.44 4.51 -0.88
N LYS A 51 -4.78 3.81 -1.79
CA LYS A 51 -3.85 4.37 -2.76
C LYS A 51 -4.53 4.47 -4.12
N SER A 52 -4.72 5.70 -4.60
CA SER A 52 -5.16 5.99 -5.97
C SER A 52 -3.96 6.20 -6.86
N TYR A 53 -3.79 5.33 -7.86
CA TYR A 53 -2.71 5.44 -8.82
C TYR A 53 -3.08 6.38 -9.95
N LYS A 54 -2.25 7.37 -10.23
CA LYS A 54 -2.42 8.23 -11.41
C LYS A 54 -2.36 7.38 -12.68
N VAL A 55 -3.35 7.59 -13.52
CA VAL A 55 -3.44 6.89 -14.81
C VAL A 55 -2.30 7.36 -15.71
N PRO A 56 -1.54 6.46 -16.31
CA PRO A 56 -0.47 6.83 -17.22
C PRO A 56 -1.01 7.58 -18.45
N SER A 57 -0.12 8.35 -19.12
CA SER A 57 -0.43 9.02 -20.40
C SER A 57 -1.05 8.05 -21.41
N THR A 58 -1.78 8.60 -22.38
CA THR A 58 -2.63 7.86 -23.33
C THR A 58 -2.01 6.61 -23.97
N ILE A 59 -0.73 6.65 -24.32
CA ILE A 59 -0.01 5.51 -24.96
C ILE A 59 0.23 4.40 -23.93
N ASN A 60 0.69 4.75 -22.72
CA ASN A 60 0.92 3.78 -21.64
C ASN A 60 -0.39 3.19 -21.11
N SER A 61 -1.46 3.97 -21.08
CA SER A 61 -2.79 3.50 -20.69
C SER A 61 -3.28 2.36 -21.60
N PHE A 62 -3.02 2.44 -22.91
CA PHE A 62 -3.36 1.37 -23.87
C PHE A 62 -2.58 0.08 -23.57
N ILE A 63 -1.28 0.18 -23.31
CA ILE A 63 -0.43 -0.96 -22.97
C ILE A 63 -0.90 -1.66 -21.68
N TYR A 64 -1.24 -0.91 -20.65
CA TYR A 64 -1.75 -1.47 -19.39
C TYR A 64 -3.18 -2.04 -19.50
N THR A 65 -3.97 -1.55 -20.44
CA THR A 65 -5.31 -2.08 -20.67
C THR A 65 -5.28 -3.47 -21.33
N TYR A 66 -4.36 -3.69 -22.27
CA TYR A 66 -4.39 -4.85 -23.14
C TYR A 66 -3.19 -5.80 -23.02
N LEU A 67 -2.02 -5.31 -22.59
CA LEU A 67 -0.78 -6.09 -22.70
C LEU A 67 -0.05 -6.34 -21.38
N LYS A 68 -0.25 -5.50 -20.34
CA LYS A 68 0.49 -5.61 -19.08
C LYS A 68 -0.43 -5.48 -17.87
N LYS A 69 -0.07 -6.18 -16.80
CA LYS A 69 -0.68 -6.01 -15.49
C LYS A 69 -0.42 -4.59 -14.97
N SER A 70 -1.46 -3.92 -14.47
CA SER A 70 -1.35 -2.58 -13.89
C SER A 70 -0.45 -2.56 -12.65
N LYS A 71 -0.06 -1.35 -12.21
CA LYS A 71 0.64 -1.18 -10.93
C LYS A 71 -0.19 -1.70 -9.76
N THR A 72 -1.48 -1.36 -9.73
CA THR A 72 -2.43 -1.79 -8.71
C THR A 72 -2.54 -3.30 -8.64
N TRP A 73 -2.66 -3.95 -9.80
CA TRP A 73 -2.76 -5.40 -9.86
C TRP A 73 -1.51 -6.08 -9.31
N ARG A 74 -0.32 -5.59 -9.68
CA ARG A 74 0.95 -6.12 -9.16
C ARG A 74 1.09 -5.91 -7.67
N ALA A 75 0.78 -4.70 -7.17
CA ALA A 75 0.85 -4.39 -5.74
C ALA A 75 -0.11 -5.29 -4.92
N TYR A 76 -1.32 -5.54 -5.42
CA TYR A 76 -2.26 -6.46 -4.80
C TYR A 76 -1.73 -7.90 -4.75
N GLU A 77 -1.25 -8.43 -5.87
CA GLU A 77 -0.70 -9.78 -5.97
C GLU A 77 0.53 -9.98 -5.05
N TYR A 78 1.42 -8.97 -5.00
CA TYR A 78 2.57 -9.04 -4.09
C TYR A 78 2.13 -8.94 -2.63
N GLY A 79 1.22 -8.05 -2.27
CA GLY A 79 0.71 -7.94 -0.92
C GLY A 79 0.07 -9.24 -0.40
N LEU A 80 -0.61 -9.99 -1.28
CA LEU A 80 -1.14 -11.32 -0.94
C LEU A 80 -0.04 -12.37 -0.70
N LYS A 81 1.11 -12.24 -1.36
CA LYS A 81 2.22 -13.20 -1.24
C LYS A 81 3.09 -12.99 0.01
N ILE A 82 3.13 -11.76 0.51
CA ILE A 82 4.04 -11.37 1.59
C ILE A 82 3.31 -10.64 2.75
N PRO A 83 2.16 -11.15 3.24
CA PRO A 83 1.32 -10.45 4.19
C PRO A 83 2.00 -10.18 5.55
N GLN A 84 3.05 -10.92 5.88
CA GLN A 84 3.84 -10.72 7.09
C GLN A 84 4.78 -9.51 7.00
N PHE A 85 5.10 -9.04 5.80
CA PHE A 85 6.07 -7.96 5.57
C PHE A 85 5.44 -6.65 5.10
N THR A 86 4.16 -6.67 4.69
CA THR A 86 3.43 -5.50 4.17
C THR A 86 2.09 -5.33 4.87
N PRO A 87 1.48 -4.13 4.87
CA PRO A 87 0.10 -3.97 5.28
C PRO A 87 -0.81 -4.92 4.51
N LYS A 88 -1.73 -5.56 5.21
CA LYS A 88 -2.63 -6.55 4.61
C LYS A 88 -3.49 -5.90 3.52
N VAL A 89 -3.41 -6.42 2.32
CA VAL A 89 -4.24 -5.97 1.21
C VAL A 89 -5.67 -6.47 1.36
N ILE A 90 -6.63 -5.60 1.08
CA ILE A 90 -8.06 -5.86 1.19
C ILE A 90 -8.68 -6.02 -0.19
N ALA A 91 -8.42 -5.06 -1.08
CA ALA A 91 -9.00 -5.09 -2.41
C ALA A 91 -8.17 -4.28 -3.41
N ARG A 92 -8.42 -4.57 -4.70
CA ARG A 92 -8.04 -3.72 -5.82
C ARG A 92 -9.24 -3.44 -6.71
N ILE A 93 -9.30 -2.24 -7.25
CA ILE A 93 -10.35 -1.80 -8.17
C ILE A 93 -9.69 -1.10 -9.35
N GLU A 94 -10.15 -1.40 -10.55
CA GLU A 94 -9.69 -0.79 -11.78
C GLU A 94 -10.89 -0.52 -12.69
N ASN A 95 -11.10 0.73 -13.06
CA ASN A 95 -12.17 1.17 -13.95
C ASN A 95 -11.61 1.43 -15.34
N PHE A 96 -12.30 0.93 -16.36
CA PHE A 96 -11.93 1.07 -17.77
C PHE A 96 -13.08 1.69 -18.58
N ASN A 97 -12.77 2.71 -19.41
CA ASN A 97 -13.73 3.35 -20.32
C ASN A 97 -13.03 3.98 -21.55
N PRO A 98 -12.80 3.28 -22.64
CA PRO A 98 -12.42 1.86 -22.78
C PRO A 98 -11.04 1.56 -22.19
N ARG A 99 -10.28 2.60 -21.78
CA ARG A 99 -8.94 2.51 -21.16
C ARG A 99 -9.06 2.60 -19.65
N LEU A 100 -7.98 2.24 -18.96
CA LEU A 100 -7.87 2.43 -17.51
C LEU A 100 -8.08 3.92 -17.19
N THR A 101 -9.10 4.22 -16.37
CA THR A 101 -9.46 5.59 -15.95
C THR A 101 -9.13 5.86 -14.50
N THR A 102 -9.44 4.92 -13.60
CA THR A 102 -9.10 5.00 -12.19
C THR A 102 -8.62 3.65 -11.67
N SER A 103 -7.82 3.68 -10.62
CA SER A 103 -7.20 2.47 -10.08
C SER A 103 -6.89 2.66 -8.61
N TYR A 104 -7.46 1.80 -7.76
CA TYR A 104 -7.33 1.87 -6.29
C TYR A 104 -6.79 0.57 -5.72
N LEU A 105 -5.88 0.69 -4.77
CA LEU A 105 -5.45 -0.37 -3.86
C LEU A 105 -5.91 -0.02 -2.46
N ILE A 106 -6.58 -0.95 -1.79
CA ILE A 106 -7.05 -0.81 -0.41
C ILE A 106 -6.26 -1.75 0.47
N CYS A 107 -5.68 -1.22 1.54
CA CYS A 107 -4.97 -1.99 2.56
C CYS A 107 -5.50 -1.66 3.96
N GLU A 108 -5.38 -2.59 4.90
CA GLU A 108 -5.52 -2.27 6.33
C GLU A 108 -4.47 -1.23 6.73
N LYS A 109 -4.84 -0.32 7.65
CA LYS A 109 -3.89 0.65 8.18
C LYS A 109 -2.93 -0.05 9.14
N PHE A 110 -1.64 -0.01 8.84
CA PHE A 110 -0.62 -0.33 9.82
C PHE A 110 -0.38 0.88 10.73
N ASN A 111 -0.71 0.77 12.01
CA ASN A 111 -0.55 1.84 12.99
C ASN A 111 0.93 1.98 13.39
N ALA A 112 1.72 2.54 12.47
CA ALA A 112 3.12 2.84 12.71
C ALA A 112 3.28 4.03 13.67
N ASP A 113 4.29 3.98 14.53
CA ASP A 113 4.68 5.12 15.37
C ASP A 113 5.53 6.12 14.55
N PHE A 114 6.32 5.62 13.61
CA PHE A 114 7.17 6.40 12.71
C PHE A 114 7.66 5.52 11.53
N ASN A 115 8.39 6.12 10.60
CA ASN A 115 9.11 5.40 9.55
C ASN A 115 10.63 5.42 9.79
N MET A 116 11.40 4.69 9.00
CA MET A 116 12.85 4.56 9.15
C MET A 116 13.62 5.89 8.98
N GLN A 117 13.01 6.92 8.41
CA GLN A 117 13.63 8.26 8.36
C GLN A 117 13.89 8.82 9.76
N THR A 118 12.99 8.55 10.72
CA THR A 118 13.13 9.04 12.08
C THR A 118 14.41 8.54 12.76
N PRO A 119 14.70 7.23 12.90
CA PRO A 119 15.93 6.78 13.53
C PRO A 119 17.19 7.08 12.71
N LEU A 120 17.10 7.22 11.39
CA LEU A 120 18.26 7.52 10.54
C LEU A 120 18.66 8.99 10.58
N PHE A 121 17.70 9.92 10.46
CA PHE A 121 17.95 11.34 10.24
C PHE A 121 17.65 12.22 11.45
N LYS A 122 16.98 11.67 12.48
CA LYS A 122 16.74 12.36 13.75
C LYS A 122 17.47 11.64 14.89
N GLN A 123 17.72 12.32 16.00
CA GLN A 123 18.22 11.66 17.22
C GLN A 123 17.09 10.77 17.79
N HIS A 124 17.34 9.47 17.83
CA HIS A 124 16.43 8.49 18.43
C HIS A 124 17.18 7.66 19.45
N PRO A 125 16.70 7.53 20.69
CA PRO A 125 17.43 6.83 21.77
C PRO A 125 17.71 5.38 21.41
N ASP A 126 16.79 4.70 20.75
CA ASP A 126 16.90 3.28 20.40
C ASP A 126 17.48 3.06 19.00
N LYS A 127 18.11 4.06 18.37
CA LYS A 127 18.60 4.00 16.97
C LYS A 127 19.35 2.71 16.66
N ILE A 128 20.36 2.37 17.44
CA ILE A 128 21.19 1.18 17.19
C ILE A 128 20.38 -0.11 17.31
N TYR A 129 19.47 -0.16 18.29
CA TYR A 129 18.59 -1.32 18.47
C TYR A 129 17.61 -1.49 17.30
N ILE A 130 17.00 -0.41 16.85
CA ILE A 130 16.11 -0.40 15.67
C ILE A 130 16.87 -0.89 14.44
N LEU A 131 18.09 -0.39 14.20
CA LEU A 131 18.89 -0.81 13.04
C LEU A 131 19.28 -2.28 13.08
N LYS A 132 19.59 -2.83 14.26
CA LYS A 132 19.83 -4.28 14.41
C LYS A 132 18.62 -5.12 14.09
N GLN A 133 17.43 -4.75 14.61
CA GLN A 133 16.19 -5.46 14.33
C GLN A 133 15.77 -5.31 12.87
N PHE A 134 16.00 -4.14 12.26
CA PHE A 134 15.76 -3.95 10.84
C PHE A 134 16.68 -4.80 9.95
N ALA A 135 17.94 -4.94 10.32
CA ALA A 135 18.85 -5.84 9.60
C ALA A 135 18.36 -7.29 9.64
N GLN A 136 17.82 -7.75 10.77
CA GLN A 136 17.20 -9.06 10.88
C GLN A 136 15.95 -9.18 10.01
N PHE A 137 15.08 -8.17 10.02
CA PHE A 137 13.91 -8.12 9.16
C PHE A 137 14.28 -8.22 7.66
N VAL A 138 15.32 -7.50 7.22
CA VAL A 138 15.83 -7.59 5.84
C VAL A 138 16.40 -8.98 5.54
N PHE A 139 17.10 -9.57 6.50
CA PHE A 139 17.57 -10.94 6.37
C PHE A 139 16.43 -11.95 6.18
N GLU A 140 15.34 -11.79 6.93
CA GLU A 140 14.13 -12.61 6.80
C GLU A 140 13.45 -12.41 5.44
N LEU A 141 13.36 -11.14 4.94
CA LEU A 141 12.89 -10.85 3.58
C LEU A 141 13.68 -11.64 2.54
N HIS A 142 15.00 -11.55 2.60
CA HIS A 142 15.88 -12.25 1.65
C HIS A 142 15.79 -13.77 1.80
N GLY A 143 15.64 -14.28 3.01
CA GLY A 143 15.41 -15.70 3.28
C GLY A 143 14.10 -16.24 2.68
N ASN A 144 13.11 -15.36 2.48
CA ASN A 144 11.87 -15.66 1.77
C ASN A 144 11.94 -15.37 0.26
N ASN A 145 13.14 -15.18 -0.30
CA ASN A 145 13.39 -14.82 -1.71
C ASN A 145 12.71 -13.52 -2.15
N ILE A 146 12.55 -12.56 -1.22
CA ILE A 146 11.97 -11.25 -1.49
C ILE A 146 13.09 -10.23 -1.59
N ILE A 147 13.20 -9.57 -2.75
CA ILE A 147 14.09 -8.43 -2.97
C ILE A 147 13.23 -7.21 -3.25
N HIS A 148 13.26 -6.23 -2.35
CA HIS A 148 12.54 -4.98 -2.52
C HIS A 148 13.42 -3.97 -3.26
N HIS A 149 12.98 -3.53 -4.44
CA HIS A 149 13.79 -2.66 -5.31
C HIS A 149 13.87 -1.20 -4.86
N ASP A 150 12.97 -0.76 -3.97
CA ASP A 150 12.94 0.60 -3.43
C ASP A 150 12.75 0.56 -1.90
N LEU A 151 13.74 0.02 -1.19
CA LEU A 151 13.74 -0.03 0.27
C LEU A 151 14.25 1.31 0.84
N SER A 152 13.64 2.41 0.40
CA SER A 152 13.93 3.73 0.94
C SER A 152 13.44 3.87 2.38
N PRO A 153 14.07 4.72 3.22
CA PRO A 153 13.66 4.88 4.61
C PRO A 153 12.22 5.33 4.81
N GLY A 154 11.64 6.05 3.84
CA GLY A 154 10.23 6.46 3.86
C GLY A 154 9.26 5.29 3.67
N ASN A 155 9.71 4.23 2.99
CA ASN A 155 8.90 3.05 2.68
C ASN A 155 8.94 1.97 3.76
N VAL A 156 9.63 2.21 4.89
CA VAL A 156 9.72 1.29 6.02
C VAL A 156 8.98 1.87 7.21
N LEU A 157 7.82 1.33 7.50
CA LEU A 157 7.00 1.69 8.66
C LEU A 157 7.45 0.91 9.89
N ILE A 158 7.46 1.57 11.04
CA ILE A 158 7.95 1.02 12.30
C ILE A 158 6.91 1.22 13.40
N LYS A 159 6.64 0.14 14.13
CA LYS A 159 5.79 0.13 15.32
C LYS A 159 6.55 -0.46 16.49
N LYS A 160 6.59 0.27 17.61
CA LYS A 160 7.14 -0.25 18.86
C LYS A 160 6.12 -1.19 19.52
N ASN A 161 6.59 -2.31 20.01
CA ASN A 161 5.78 -3.26 20.78
C ASN A 161 6.55 -3.73 22.04
N LYS A 162 5.96 -4.64 22.81
CA LYS A 162 6.57 -5.12 24.07
C LYS A 162 7.86 -5.93 23.85
N LEU A 163 8.08 -6.48 22.65
CA LEU A 163 9.23 -7.32 22.31
C LEU A 163 10.30 -6.56 21.50
N GLY A 164 10.04 -5.31 21.13
CA GLY A 164 10.95 -4.49 20.32
C GLY A 164 10.23 -3.70 19.24
N TYR A 165 10.66 -3.81 17.99
CA TYR A 165 10.12 -3.08 16.86
C TYR A 165 9.62 -4.03 15.77
N GLN A 166 8.44 -3.78 15.27
CA GLN A 166 7.84 -4.43 14.13
C GLN A 166 7.99 -3.54 12.90
N PHE A 167 8.32 -4.14 11.76
CA PHE A 167 8.52 -3.43 10.50
C PHE A 167 7.50 -3.88 9.47
N GLN A 168 7.06 -2.94 8.64
CA GLN A 168 6.33 -3.24 7.40
C GLN A 168 6.86 -2.37 6.28
N ILE A 169 6.97 -2.93 5.09
CA ILE A 169 7.35 -2.22 3.88
C ILE A 169 6.12 -1.84 3.08
N ILE A 170 6.15 -0.63 2.51
CA ILE A 170 5.12 -0.10 1.63
C ILE A 170 5.74 0.31 0.30
N ASP A 171 4.97 0.24 -0.79
CA ASP A 171 5.29 0.61 -2.17
C ASP A 171 6.12 -0.44 -2.92
#